data_d7599651b2577589e116be4d2d8c07a1
#
_entry.id   d7599651b2577589e116be4d2d8c07a1
#
_cell.length_a   1.000
_cell.length_b   1.000
_cell.length_c   1.000
_cell.angle_alpha   90.00
_cell.angle_beta   90.00
_cell.angle_gamma   90.00
#
_symmetry.space_group_name_H-M   'P 1'
#
loop_
_entity.id
_entity.type
_entity.pdbx_description
1 polymer ?
#
loop_
_entity_poly.entity_id
_entity_poly.type
_entity_poly.pdbx_seq_one_letter_code
_entity_poly.pdbx_strand_id
1 'polypeptide(L)'
;FVIENNGYGLSTPTNEQYRCENLADKGVGYGMESHIIDGNNILEVYTKITALKASMIENPRPVLLEFKTFRMRGHEEASGTKYVPQELMDMWAEKDPIENFRKYLKLTDVLSDEVDEEIRAEVKAEIDEHWAITQAAPEVVADLNEELNDVYSPYTHEEFNHSDAKENIRVIDAISSALSQSMERHSNLVIMGQDIAEYGGAFKITDGFVEKFGKERVRNTPICESAVVSAANGLSINGHKAVMEMQFADFVSTGFNPIVNLLAKQHYRWGENSDVVVRMPCGGGTQAGPFHSQTNEAWFTKTPGLKVVYPAFPYDAKGLLNT
;
A
#
# COMPACT_ATOMS: atom_id res chain seq x y z
N PHE A 1 -6.02 -0.78 12.04
CA PHE A 1 -5.04 0.28 11.78
C PHE A 1 -4.26 0.54 13.06
N VAL A 2 -2.94 0.70 12.95
CA VAL A 2 -2.05 0.92 14.11
C VAL A 2 -1.30 2.24 13.92
N ILE A 3 -1.30 3.06 14.95
CA ILE A 3 -0.52 4.29 15.03
C ILE A 3 0.46 4.14 16.21
N GLU A 4 1.75 4.09 15.92
CA GLU A 4 2.81 4.23 16.93
C GLU A 4 3.07 5.72 17.16
N ASN A 5 2.33 6.31 18.09
CA ASN A 5 2.46 7.73 18.41
C ASN A 5 3.66 7.94 19.32
N ASN A 6 4.79 8.25 18.70
CA ASN A 6 6.07 8.44 19.37
C ASN A 6 6.37 9.92 19.74
N GLY A 7 5.38 10.81 19.63
CA GLY A 7 5.49 12.22 20.02
C GLY A 7 6.09 13.15 18.97
N TYR A 8 6.73 12.64 17.92
CA TYR A 8 7.43 13.44 16.92
C TYR A 8 7.25 12.93 15.49
N GLY A 9 7.08 13.85 14.52
CA GLY A 9 7.31 13.58 13.09
C GLY A 9 8.66 14.17 12.67
N LEU A 10 9.68 13.34 12.55
CA LEU A 10 11.08 13.76 12.51
C LEU A 10 11.45 14.56 13.77
N SER A 11 11.53 15.88 13.66
CA SER A 11 11.83 16.84 14.75
C SER A 11 10.63 17.71 15.16
N THR A 12 9.50 17.58 14.45
CA THR A 12 8.30 18.38 14.72
C THR A 12 7.43 17.68 15.78
N PRO A 13 7.19 18.30 16.94
CA PRO A 13 6.37 17.70 17.99
C PRO A 13 4.89 17.61 17.56
N THR A 14 4.16 16.69 18.17
CA THR A 14 2.77 16.40 17.79
C THR A 14 1.80 17.58 17.96
N ASN A 15 2.02 18.46 18.94
CA ASN A 15 1.22 19.65 19.18
C ASN A 15 1.31 20.71 18.05
N GLU A 16 2.32 20.61 17.19
CA GLU A 16 2.45 21.42 15.98
C GLU A 16 1.84 20.76 14.74
N GLN A 17 1.49 19.47 14.81
CA GLN A 17 1.01 18.71 13.67
C GLN A 17 -0.51 18.52 13.64
N TYR A 18 -1.15 18.39 14.79
CA TYR A 18 -2.60 18.18 14.88
C TYR A 18 -3.20 18.80 16.15
N ARG A 19 -4.54 18.91 16.19
CA ARG A 19 -5.29 19.55 17.27
C ARG A 19 -6.07 18.58 18.17
N CYS A 20 -6.30 17.34 17.71
CA CYS A 20 -6.95 16.33 18.56
C CYS A 20 -6.04 15.97 19.73
N GLU A 21 -6.61 15.59 20.85
CA GLU A 21 -5.88 15.14 22.03
C GLU A 21 -5.16 13.82 21.73
N ASN A 22 -5.88 12.88 21.10
CA ASN A 22 -5.35 11.59 20.70
C ASN A 22 -5.58 11.36 19.20
N LEU A 23 -4.66 10.64 18.56
CA LEU A 23 -4.86 10.26 17.16
C LEU A 23 -5.97 9.21 17.00
N ALA A 24 -6.23 8.41 18.03
CA ALA A 24 -7.34 7.48 18.10
C ALA A 24 -8.72 8.18 17.95
N ASP A 25 -8.84 9.45 18.35
CA ASP A 25 -10.08 10.23 18.23
C ASP A 25 -10.53 10.39 16.76
N LYS A 26 -9.59 10.31 15.81
CA LYS A 26 -9.89 10.34 14.37
C LYS A 26 -10.76 9.16 13.93
N GLY A 27 -10.66 8.02 14.61
CA GLY A 27 -11.48 6.85 14.33
C GLY A 27 -12.98 7.12 14.45
N VAL A 28 -13.39 7.98 15.38
CA VAL A 28 -14.79 8.38 15.55
C VAL A 28 -15.35 9.00 14.27
N GLY A 29 -14.57 9.87 13.61
CA GLY A 29 -14.96 10.50 12.34
C GLY A 29 -15.14 9.52 11.18
N TYR A 30 -14.53 8.34 11.27
CA TYR A 30 -14.67 7.26 10.28
C TYR A 30 -15.65 6.16 10.72
N GLY A 31 -16.30 6.30 11.86
CA GLY A 31 -17.17 5.25 12.42
C GLY A 31 -16.40 3.99 12.86
N MET A 32 -15.12 4.14 13.21
CA MET A 32 -14.26 3.04 13.66
C MET A 32 -14.25 2.94 15.18
N GLU A 33 -14.19 1.71 15.68
CA GLU A 33 -13.79 1.46 17.07
C GLU A 33 -12.35 1.90 17.27
N SER A 34 -12.05 2.59 18.39
CA SER A 34 -10.72 3.14 18.64
C SER A 34 -10.24 2.87 20.06
N HIS A 35 -8.93 2.60 20.22
CA HIS A 35 -8.32 2.36 21.51
C HIS A 35 -6.98 3.09 21.62
N ILE A 36 -6.67 3.54 22.84
CA ILE A 36 -5.38 4.06 23.25
C ILE A 36 -4.75 3.02 24.17
N ILE A 37 -3.51 2.69 23.92
CA ILE A 37 -2.77 1.62 24.60
C ILE A 37 -1.39 2.16 25.00
N ASP A 38 -0.90 1.79 26.17
CA ASP A 38 0.50 2.02 26.52
C ASP A 38 1.39 1.11 25.65
N GLY A 39 2.01 1.71 24.62
CA GLY A 39 2.84 1.01 23.65
C GLY A 39 4.15 0.45 24.24
N ASN A 40 4.53 0.90 25.44
CA ASN A 40 5.72 0.40 26.15
C ASN A 40 5.39 -0.73 27.14
N ASN A 41 4.10 -1.06 27.33
CA ASN A 41 3.68 -2.19 28.16
C ASN A 41 3.31 -3.40 27.27
N ILE A 42 4.26 -4.31 27.06
CA ILE A 42 4.07 -5.45 26.16
C ILE A 42 2.92 -6.37 26.60
N LEU A 43 2.66 -6.49 27.88
CA LEU A 43 1.56 -7.33 28.37
C LEU A 43 0.19 -6.72 28.04
N GLU A 44 0.06 -5.40 28.15
CA GLU A 44 -1.17 -4.70 27.73
C GLU A 44 -1.35 -4.79 26.22
N VAL A 45 -0.29 -4.54 25.44
CA VAL A 45 -0.29 -4.66 23.98
C VAL A 45 -0.73 -6.06 23.55
N TYR A 46 -0.09 -7.10 24.07
CA TYR A 46 -0.42 -8.49 23.73
C TYR A 46 -1.85 -8.86 24.06
N THR A 47 -2.29 -8.54 25.28
CA THR A 47 -3.63 -8.86 25.76
C THR A 47 -4.69 -8.16 24.92
N LYS A 48 -4.50 -6.86 24.66
CA LYS A 48 -5.46 -6.06 23.89
C LYS A 48 -5.55 -6.50 22.44
N ILE A 49 -4.41 -6.71 21.78
CA ILE A 49 -4.40 -7.16 20.37
C ILE A 49 -5.02 -8.56 20.23
N THR A 50 -4.69 -9.47 21.16
CA THR A 50 -5.26 -10.84 21.12
C THR A 50 -6.77 -10.82 21.26
N ALA A 51 -7.30 -10.05 22.21
CA ALA A 51 -8.74 -9.90 22.40
C ALA A 51 -9.44 -9.26 21.20
N LEU A 52 -8.85 -8.19 20.65
CA LEU A 52 -9.39 -7.51 19.46
C LEU A 52 -9.37 -8.41 18.24
N LYS A 53 -8.28 -9.15 18.01
CA LYS A 53 -8.18 -10.10 16.90
C LYS A 53 -9.28 -11.15 16.97
N ALA A 54 -9.52 -11.75 18.14
CA ALA A 54 -10.59 -12.73 18.33
C ALA A 54 -11.96 -12.11 18.03
N SER A 55 -12.25 -10.94 18.60
CA SER A 55 -13.49 -10.21 18.37
C SER A 55 -13.72 -9.80 16.92
N MET A 56 -12.65 -9.42 16.18
CA MET A 56 -12.74 -9.05 14.76
C MET A 56 -12.95 -10.26 13.84
N ILE A 57 -12.54 -11.45 14.25
CA ILE A 57 -12.85 -12.69 13.51
C ILE A 57 -14.35 -13.00 13.62
N GLU A 58 -14.95 -12.82 14.81
CA GLU A 58 -16.38 -13.05 15.04
C GLU A 58 -17.25 -11.94 14.42
N ASN A 59 -16.81 -10.69 14.51
CA ASN A 59 -17.50 -9.52 13.99
C ASN A 59 -16.52 -8.62 13.20
N PRO A 60 -16.34 -8.84 11.89
CA PRO A 60 -15.43 -8.08 11.06
C PRO A 60 -15.77 -6.59 11.04
N ARG A 61 -14.84 -5.77 11.48
CA ARG A 61 -14.95 -4.31 11.52
C ARG A 61 -13.57 -3.65 11.54
N PRO A 62 -13.43 -2.42 11.05
CA PRO A 62 -12.19 -1.67 11.20
C PRO A 62 -12.00 -1.20 12.65
N VAL A 63 -10.77 -1.31 13.14
CA VAL A 63 -10.37 -0.81 14.48
C VAL A 63 -9.12 0.06 14.31
N LEU A 64 -9.08 1.18 15.03
CA LEU A 64 -7.93 2.08 15.10
C LEU A 64 -7.27 1.95 16.49
N LEU A 65 -5.99 1.65 16.50
CA LEU A 65 -5.18 1.54 17.71
C LEU A 65 -4.13 2.64 17.74
N GLU A 66 -4.06 3.39 18.82
CA GLU A 66 -2.98 4.33 19.08
C GLU A 66 -2.12 3.80 20.23
N PHE A 67 -0.89 3.45 19.92
CA PHE A 67 0.12 3.10 20.91
C PHE A 67 0.89 4.34 21.32
N LYS A 68 0.77 4.73 22.59
CA LYS A 68 1.59 5.79 23.17
C LYS A 68 2.98 5.23 23.44
N THR A 69 3.96 5.75 22.75
CA THR A 69 5.35 5.33 22.86
C THR A 69 6.28 6.52 22.68
N PHE A 70 7.58 6.28 22.59
CA PHE A 70 8.55 7.34 22.34
C PHE A 70 9.76 6.83 21.58
N ARG A 71 10.26 7.62 20.65
CA ARG A 71 11.47 7.32 19.91
C ARG A 71 12.69 7.89 20.66
N MET A 72 13.45 7.03 21.35
CA MET A 72 14.63 7.40 22.13
C MET A 72 15.84 7.80 21.27
N ARG A 73 15.86 7.41 19.98
CA ARG A 73 16.94 7.74 19.06
C ARG A 73 16.48 8.75 18.00
N GLY A 74 17.42 9.30 17.24
CA GLY A 74 17.11 10.11 16.07
C GLY A 74 16.24 9.36 15.06
N HIS A 75 15.63 10.08 14.13
CA HIS A 75 14.87 9.48 13.03
C HIS A 75 15.73 8.52 12.20
N GLU A 76 16.98 8.87 12.04
CA GLU A 76 18.07 8.06 11.50
C GLU A 76 19.31 8.28 12.38
N GLU A 77 20.30 7.39 12.31
CA GLU A 77 21.50 7.48 13.17
C GLU A 77 22.23 8.82 13.02
N ALA A 78 22.24 9.42 11.82
CA ALA A 78 22.90 10.70 11.55
C ALA A 78 22.17 11.92 12.13
N SER A 79 20.86 11.83 12.40
CA SER A 79 20.05 13.01 12.74
C SER A 79 20.14 13.44 14.20
N GLY A 80 20.52 12.53 15.11
CA GLY A 80 20.61 12.81 16.56
C GLY A 80 19.28 13.20 17.21
N THR A 81 19.32 13.67 18.46
CA THR A 81 18.13 13.98 19.28
C THR A 81 18.19 15.35 19.95
N LYS A 82 19.05 16.27 19.50
CA LYS A 82 19.27 17.58 20.15
C LYS A 82 18.01 18.47 20.23
N TYR A 83 16.99 18.20 19.42
CA TYR A 83 15.71 18.91 19.42
C TYR A 83 14.73 18.40 20.48
N VAL A 84 15.05 17.30 21.16
CA VAL A 84 14.21 16.75 22.23
C VAL A 84 14.70 17.25 23.58
N PRO A 85 13.81 17.81 24.43
CA PRO A 85 14.18 18.21 25.80
C PRO A 85 14.72 17.01 26.61
N GLN A 86 15.80 17.22 27.37
CA GLN A 86 16.42 16.15 28.15
C GLN A 86 15.47 15.54 29.18
N GLU A 87 14.65 16.36 29.82
CA GLU A 87 13.66 15.92 30.81
C GLU A 87 12.65 14.92 30.19
N LEU A 88 12.29 15.13 28.92
CA LEU A 88 11.40 14.22 28.21
C LEU A 88 12.10 12.88 27.90
N MET A 89 13.38 12.94 27.51
CA MET A 89 14.20 11.75 27.31
C MET A 89 14.32 10.92 28.60
N ASP A 90 14.61 11.59 29.71
CA ASP A 90 14.76 10.94 31.02
C ASP A 90 13.46 10.28 31.48
N MET A 91 12.33 10.98 31.31
CA MET A 91 11.01 10.44 31.63
C MET A 91 10.67 9.17 30.83
N TRP A 92 11.02 9.16 29.54
CA TRP A 92 10.74 8.00 28.70
C TRP A 92 11.75 6.87 28.86
N ALA A 93 12.99 7.16 29.28
CA ALA A 93 13.97 6.15 29.64
C ALA A 93 13.49 5.26 30.80
N GLU A 94 12.78 5.84 31.78
CA GLU A 94 12.16 5.07 32.88
C GLU A 94 11.05 4.10 32.39
N LYS A 95 10.48 4.38 31.21
CA LYS A 95 9.43 3.59 30.56
C LYS A 95 9.97 2.65 29.48
N ASP A 96 11.28 2.38 29.45
CA ASP A 96 11.86 1.47 28.48
C ASP A 96 11.16 0.11 28.51
N PRO A 97 10.56 -0.35 27.36
CA PRO A 97 9.76 -1.56 27.35
C PRO A 97 10.57 -2.83 27.61
N ILE A 98 11.84 -2.87 27.15
CA ILE A 98 12.71 -4.04 27.31
C ILE A 98 13.15 -4.16 28.76
N GLU A 99 13.67 -3.08 29.34
CA GLU A 99 14.16 -3.09 30.73
C GLU A 99 13.02 -3.33 31.73
N ASN A 100 11.85 -2.76 31.50
CA ASN A 100 10.70 -2.95 32.39
C ASN A 100 10.14 -4.37 32.28
N PHE A 101 10.06 -4.93 31.08
CA PHE A 101 9.60 -6.31 30.91
C PHE A 101 10.61 -7.31 31.47
N ARG A 102 11.92 -7.06 31.30
CA ARG A 102 12.96 -7.87 31.95
C ARG A 102 12.82 -7.88 33.47
N LYS A 103 12.67 -6.71 34.08
CA LYS A 103 12.44 -6.59 35.54
C LYS A 103 11.22 -7.39 35.97
N TYR A 104 10.12 -7.27 35.21
CA TYR A 104 8.89 -8.04 35.48
C TYR A 104 9.13 -9.55 35.43
N LEU A 105 9.80 -10.06 34.40
CA LEU A 105 10.11 -11.48 34.26
C LEU A 105 11.00 -12.01 35.39
N LYS A 106 11.96 -11.21 35.86
CA LYS A 106 12.79 -11.56 37.03
C LYS A 106 11.99 -11.54 38.32
N LEU A 107 11.11 -10.56 38.51
CA LEU A 107 10.24 -10.47 39.69
C LEU A 107 9.22 -11.61 39.79
N THR A 108 8.87 -12.20 38.66
CA THR A 108 7.91 -13.33 38.56
C THR A 108 8.59 -14.69 38.45
N ASP A 109 9.91 -14.76 38.67
CA ASP A 109 10.74 -15.97 38.61
C ASP A 109 10.65 -16.71 37.22
N VAL A 110 10.34 -15.98 36.16
CA VAL A 110 10.32 -16.52 34.77
C VAL A 110 11.71 -16.43 34.13
N LEU A 111 12.48 -15.41 34.46
CA LEU A 111 13.81 -15.15 33.92
C LEU A 111 14.84 -15.09 35.05
N SER A 112 15.81 -16.00 35.04
CA SER A 112 16.97 -15.91 35.94
C SER A 112 18.06 -15.00 35.34
N ASP A 113 19.02 -14.59 36.18
CA ASP A 113 20.17 -13.79 35.73
C ASP A 113 21.02 -14.58 34.73
N GLU A 114 21.21 -15.87 34.97
CA GLU A 114 22.02 -16.74 34.12
C GLU A 114 21.38 -16.87 32.71
N VAL A 115 20.07 -17.07 32.64
CA VAL A 115 19.34 -17.17 31.34
C VAL A 115 19.34 -15.81 30.62
N ASP A 116 19.21 -14.70 31.33
CA ASP A 116 19.31 -13.35 30.72
C ASP A 116 20.70 -13.11 30.09
N GLU A 117 21.75 -13.51 30.79
CA GLU A 117 23.12 -13.41 30.29
C GLU A 117 23.39 -14.35 29.12
N GLU A 118 22.87 -15.59 29.14
CA GLU A 118 22.97 -16.55 28.05
C GLU A 118 22.30 -15.99 26.78
N ILE A 119 21.05 -15.51 26.86
CA ILE A 119 20.32 -14.91 25.73
C ILE A 119 21.12 -13.73 25.15
N ARG A 120 21.67 -12.85 26.00
CA ARG A 120 22.47 -11.72 25.53
C ARG A 120 23.75 -12.15 24.82
N ALA A 121 24.41 -13.18 25.36
CA ALA A 121 25.62 -13.71 24.75
C ALA A 121 25.34 -14.35 23.40
N GLU A 122 24.25 -15.12 23.27
CA GLU A 122 23.83 -15.72 22.00
C GLU A 122 23.51 -14.66 20.95
N VAL A 123 22.66 -13.68 21.28
CA VAL A 123 22.30 -12.59 20.35
C VAL A 123 23.54 -11.79 19.94
N LYS A 124 24.46 -11.52 20.89
CA LYS A 124 25.70 -10.82 20.57
C LYS A 124 26.57 -11.63 19.62
N ALA A 125 26.72 -12.93 19.85
CA ALA A 125 27.51 -13.82 19.00
C ALA A 125 26.95 -13.87 17.57
N GLU A 126 25.63 -13.97 17.41
CA GLU A 126 24.94 -13.92 16.12
C GLU A 126 25.20 -12.59 15.39
N ILE A 127 25.08 -11.46 16.08
CA ILE A 127 25.37 -10.13 15.51
C ILE A 127 26.84 -10.05 15.08
N ASP A 128 27.78 -10.47 15.92
CA ASP A 128 29.22 -10.40 15.63
C ASP A 128 29.59 -11.30 14.42
N GLU A 129 28.96 -12.48 14.30
CA GLU A 129 29.15 -13.37 13.14
C GLU A 129 28.66 -12.74 11.85
N HIS A 130 27.42 -12.25 11.83
CA HIS A 130 26.85 -11.60 10.64
C HIS A 130 27.57 -10.30 10.28
N TRP A 131 28.05 -9.57 11.28
CA TRP A 131 28.89 -8.40 11.07
C TRP A 131 30.20 -8.77 10.37
N ALA A 132 30.87 -9.83 10.85
CA ALA A 132 32.12 -10.31 10.24
C ALA A 132 31.92 -10.78 8.80
N ILE A 133 30.82 -11.51 8.52
CA ILE A 133 30.45 -11.91 7.16
C ILE A 133 30.26 -10.69 6.26
N THR A 134 29.52 -9.69 6.72
CA THR A 134 29.25 -8.46 5.97
C THR A 134 30.53 -7.66 5.71
N GLN A 135 31.43 -7.56 6.69
CA GLN A 135 32.71 -6.87 6.53
C GLN A 135 33.66 -7.58 5.57
N ALA A 136 33.56 -8.90 5.48
CA ALA A 136 34.36 -9.70 4.55
C ALA A 136 33.75 -9.79 3.15
N ALA A 137 32.52 -9.35 2.96
CA ALA A 137 31.86 -9.37 1.67
C ALA A 137 32.58 -8.43 0.66
N PRO A 138 32.65 -8.81 -0.63
CA PRO A 138 33.20 -7.92 -1.65
C PRO A 138 32.35 -6.65 -1.77
N GLU A 139 32.99 -5.57 -2.21
CA GLU A 139 32.26 -4.35 -2.56
C GLU A 139 31.19 -4.64 -3.62
N VAL A 140 30.01 -4.06 -3.44
CA VAL A 140 28.92 -4.18 -4.41
C VAL A 140 29.32 -3.46 -5.69
N VAL A 141 29.38 -4.20 -6.79
CA VAL A 141 29.61 -3.65 -8.13
C VAL A 141 28.29 -3.67 -8.87
N ALA A 142 27.86 -2.50 -9.33
CA ALA A 142 26.62 -2.39 -10.11
C ALA A 142 26.77 -3.14 -11.46
N ASP A 143 25.81 -4.00 -11.77
CA ASP A 143 25.62 -4.60 -13.09
C ASP A 143 24.45 -3.92 -13.78
N LEU A 144 24.71 -3.20 -14.87
CA LEU A 144 23.68 -2.45 -15.60
C LEU A 144 22.57 -3.36 -16.16
N ASN A 145 22.90 -4.59 -16.55
CA ASN A 145 21.91 -5.51 -17.10
C ASN A 145 21.00 -6.03 -15.99
N GLU A 146 21.54 -6.33 -14.82
CA GLU A 146 20.78 -6.72 -13.64
C GLU A 146 19.83 -5.58 -13.24
N GLU A 147 20.35 -4.36 -13.08
CA GLU A 147 19.56 -3.16 -12.75
C GLU A 147 18.41 -2.89 -13.74
N LEU A 148 18.66 -3.05 -15.04
CA LEU A 148 17.62 -2.86 -16.05
C LEU A 148 16.58 -3.99 -16.07
N ASN A 149 17.00 -5.23 -15.80
CA ASN A 149 16.11 -6.38 -15.75
C ASN A 149 15.23 -6.38 -14.51
N ASP A 150 15.70 -5.79 -13.40
CA ASP A 150 14.94 -5.70 -12.16
C ASP A 150 13.82 -4.64 -12.19
N VAL A 151 13.83 -3.75 -13.19
CA VAL A 151 12.79 -2.70 -13.31
C VAL A 151 11.42 -3.28 -13.62
N TYR A 152 11.35 -4.34 -14.41
CA TYR A 152 10.10 -4.98 -14.84
C TYR A 152 10.12 -6.46 -14.52
N SER A 153 9.00 -6.95 -14.00
CA SER A 153 8.79 -8.39 -13.82
C SER A 153 8.97 -9.13 -15.16
N PRO A 154 9.59 -10.34 -15.15
CA PRO A 154 9.68 -11.19 -16.34
C PRO A 154 8.28 -11.44 -16.92
N TYR A 155 8.14 -11.26 -18.21
CA TYR A 155 6.90 -11.41 -18.93
C TYR A 155 7.10 -12.30 -20.16
N THR A 156 6.25 -13.29 -20.32
CA THR A 156 6.21 -14.10 -21.54
C THR A 156 5.12 -13.57 -22.45
N HIS A 157 5.51 -13.05 -23.60
CA HIS A 157 4.56 -12.55 -24.58
C HIS A 157 3.82 -13.72 -25.23
N GLU A 158 2.48 -13.70 -25.11
CA GLU A 158 1.61 -14.60 -25.85
C GLU A 158 1.18 -13.94 -27.15
N GLU A 159 1.52 -14.56 -28.27
CA GLU A 159 1.05 -14.10 -29.57
C GLU A 159 -0.34 -14.64 -29.85
N PHE A 160 -1.28 -13.72 -30.08
CA PHE A 160 -2.63 -14.05 -30.50
C PHE A 160 -2.80 -13.80 -32.00
N ASN A 161 -3.11 -14.84 -32.76
CA ASN A 161 -3.50 -14.66 -34.15
C ASN A 161 -4.93 -14.10 -34.23
N HIS A 162 -5.06 -12.94 -34.86
CA HIS A 162 -6.37 -12.36 -35.14
C HIS A 162 -7.06 -13.10 -36.26
N SER A 163 -8.40 -13.16 -36.23
CA SER A 163 -9.21 -13.63 -37.34
C SER A 163 -9.35 -12.55 -38.43
N ASP A 164 -9.66 -12.95 -39.67
CA ASP A 164 -9.96 -12.03 -40.75
C ASP A 164 -11.33 -11.34 -40.60
N ALA A 165 -12.14 -11.80 -39.63
CA ALA A 165 -13.42 -11.19 -39.32
C ALA A 165 -13.22 -9.76 -38.76
N LYS A 166 -13.92 -8.81 -39.36
CA LYS A 166 -13.88 -7.39 -38.99
C LYS A 166 -15.25 -6.92 -38.56
N GLU A 167 -15.25 -6.20 -37.44
CA GLU A 167 -16.46 -5.57 -36.90
C GLU A 167 -16.19 -4.09 -36.65
N ASN A 168 -17.15 -3.24 -36.95
CA ASN A 168 -17.09 -1.83 -36.60
C ASN A 168 -17.73 -1.63 -35.23
N ILE A 169 -16.88 -1.41 -34.20
CA ILE A 169 -17.32 -1.16 -32.85
C ILE A 169 -16.68 0.14 -32.32
N ARG A 170 -17.27 0.72 -31.28
CA ARG A 170 -16.68 1.86 -30.59
C ARG A 170 -15.55 1.38 -29.70
N VAL A 171 -14.57 2.27 -29.40
CA VAL A 171 -13.50 1.99 -28.47
C VAL A 171 -14.03 1.55 -27.09
N ILE A 172 -15.10 2.21 -26.60
CA ILE A 172 -15.73 1.88 -25.31
C ILE A 172 -16.31 0.45 -25.29
N ASP A 173 -16.89 -0.02 -26.41
CA ASP A 173 -17.45 -1.38 -26.51
C ASP A 173 -16.32 -2.42 -26.51
N ALA A 174 -15.21 -2.11 -27.16
CA ALA A 174 -14.00 -2.95 -27.14
C ALA A 174 -13.40 -3.08 -25.74
N ILE A 175 -13.31 -1.98 -24.99
CA ILE A 175 -12.84 -1.95 -23.61
C ILE A 175 -13.78 -2.76 -22.71
N SER A 176 -15.10 -2.55 -22.81
CA SER A 176 -16.10 -3.29 -22.05
C SER A 176 -15.99 -4.80 -22.31
N SER A 177 -15.89 -5.18 -23.60
CA SER A 177 -15.70 -6.57 -24.01
C SER A 177 -14.42 -7.18 -23.44
N ALA A 178 -13.29 -6.46 -23.46
CA ALA A 178 -12.03 -6.92 -22.90
C ALA A 178 -12.12 -7.14 -21.38
N LEU A 179 -12.67 -6.19 -20.65
CA LEU A 179 -12.85 -6.30 -19.20
C LEU A 179 -13.76 -7.47 -18.83
N SER A 180 -14.87 -7.66 -19.55
CA SER A 180 -15.76 -8.80 -19.34
C SER A 180 -15.05 -10.15 -19.58
N GLN A 181 -14.28 -10.26 -20.66
CA GLN A 181 -13.49 -11.47 -20.95
C GLN A 181 -12.40 -11.71 -19.90
N SER A 182 -11.72 -10.67 -19.45
CA SER A 182 -10.72 -10.78 -18.39
C SER A 182 -11.34 -11.23 -17.07
N MET A 183 -12.52 -10.73 -16.72
CA MET A 183 -13.26 -11.16 -15.52
C MET A 183 -13.78 -12.60 -15.61
N GLU A 184 -14.11 -13.08 -16.81
CA GLU A 184 -14.46 -14.49 -17.06
C GLU A 184 -13.24 -15.39 -16.92
N ARG A 185 -12.09 -14.96 -17.44
CA ARG A 185 -10.84 -15.71 -17.41
C ARG A 185 -10.23 -15.78 -16.01
N HIS A 186 -10.29 -14.68 -15.27
CA HIS A 186 -9.63 -14.52 -13.96
C HIS A 186 -10.68 -14.35 -12.86
N SER A 187 -10.93 -15.41 -12.09
CA SER A 187 -11.90 -15.37 -10.98
C SER A 187 -11.44 -14.44 -9.84
N ASN A 188 -10.14 -14.16 -9.73
CA ASN A 188 -9.52 -13.26 -8.76
C ASN A 188 -9.37 -11.80 -9.25
N LEU A 189 -9.94 -11.44 -10.43
CA LEU A 189 -9.92 -10.07 -10.93
C LEU A 189 -11.03 -9.26 -10.27
N VAL A 190 -10.65 -8.11 -9.70
CA VAL A 190 -11.56 -7.10 -9.12
C VAL A 190 -11.47 -5.81 -9.91
N ILE A 191 -12.60 -5.24 -10.31
CA ILE A 191 -12.70 -3.90 -10.88
C ILE A 191 -13.25 -2.96 -9.82
N MET A 192 -12.59 -1.82 -9.60
CA MET A 192 -12.98 -0.84 -8.61
C MET A 192 -12.86 0.60 -9.13
N GLY A 193 -13.71 1.47 -8.67
CA GLY A 193 -13.72 2.88 -9.05
C GLY A 193 -15.03 3.56 -8.63
N GLN A 194 -15.14 4.83 -8.98
CA GLN A 194 -16.33 5.61 -8.67
C GLN A 194 -17.45 5.29 -9.67
N ASP A 195 -18.65 5.00 -9.14
CA ASP A 195 -19.88 4.77 -9.91
C ASP A 195 -19.82 3.62 -10.95
N ILE A 196 -18.85 2.72 -10.83
CA ILE A 196 -18.64 1.64 -11.82
C ILE A 196 -19.55 0.43 -11.63
N ALA A 197 -20.18 0.28 -10.45
CA ALA A 197 -21.05 -0.85 -10.16
C ALA A 197 -22.42 -0.68 -10.82
N GLU A 198 -23.46 -0.39 -10.08
CA GLU A 198 -24.85 -0.34 -10.56
C GLU A 198 -25.08 0.73 -11.64
N TYR A 199 -24.34 1.84 -11.58
CA TYR A 199 -24.43 2.89 -12.61
C TYR A 199 -23.69 2.53 -13.89
N GLY A 200 -22.72 1.60 -13.85
CA GLY A 200 -21.95 1.14 -15.01
C GLY A 200 -20.84 2.09 -15.48
N GLY A 201 -20.41 3.02 -14.61
CA GLY A 201 -19.38 4.00 -14.91
C GLY A 201 -19.85 5.21 -15.70
N ALA A 202 -19.05 6.28 -15.71
CA ALA A 202 -19.36 7.52 -16.40
C ALA A 202 -19.58 7.33 -17.93
N PHE A 203 -18.91 6.35 -18.53
CA PHE A 203 -18.97 6.02 -19.95
C PHE A 203 -19.67 4.69 -20.22
N LYS A 204 -20.38 4.11 -19.25
CA LYS A 204 -21.14 2.86 -19.38
C LYS A 204 -20.31 1.64 -19.80
N ILE A 205 -19.04 1.60 -19.44
CA ILE A 205 -18.13 0.51 -19.80
C ILE A 205 -18.40 -0.74 -18.96
N THR A 206 -18.81 -0.58 -17.70
CA THR A 206 -19.09 -1.66 -16.75
C THR A 206 -20.59 -1.91 -16.54
N ASP A 207 -21.42 -1.40 -17.44
CA ASP A 207 -22.88 -1.61 -17.39
C ASP A 207 -23.22 -3.11 -17.46
N GLY A 208 -24.05 -3.61 -16.53
CA GLY A 208 -24.40 -5.02 -16.40
C GLY A 208 -23.33 -5.92 -15.75
N PHE A 209 -22.19 -5.37 -15.34
CA PHE A 209 -21.12 -6.18 -14.74
C PHE A 209 -21.43 -6.64 -13.32
N VAL A 210 -22.15 -5.86 -12.53
CA VAL A 210 -22.57 -6.26 -11.18
C VAL A 210 -23.48 -7.47 -11.23
N GLU A 211 -24.43 -7.49 -12.15
CA GLU A 211 -25.36 -8.61 -12.33
C GLU A 211 -24.62 -9.88 -12.78
N LYS A 212 -23.58 -9.71 -13.59
CA LYS A 212 -22.81 -10.83 -14.13
C LYS A 212 -21.75 -11.38 -13.18
N PHE A 213 -21.04 -10.52 -12.47
CA PHE A 213 -19.83 -10.86 -11.69
C PHE A 213 -19.97 -10.64 -10.18
N GLY A 214 -21.03 -9.96 -9.75
CA GLY A 214 -21.31 -9.68 -8.35
C GLY A 214 -20.54 -8.45 -7.79
N LYS A 215 -21.09 -7.89 -6.71
CA LYS A 215 -20.54 -6.69 -6.03
C LYS A 215 -19.15 -6.88 -5.45
N GLU A 216 -18.79 -8.11 -5.10
CA GLU A 216 -17.45 -8.41 -4.54
C GLU A 216 -16.34 -8.20 -5.55
N ARG A 217 -16.67 -8.32 -6.84
CA ARG A 217 -15.72 -8.16 -7.93
C ARG A 217 -15.90 -6.87 -8.75
N VAL A 218 -17.04 -6.20 -8.63
CA VAL A 218 -17.34 -4.90 -9.30
C VAL A 218 -17.75 -3.91 -8.22
N ARG A 219 -16.81 -3.06 -7.80
CA ARG A 219 -16.93 -2.30 -6.54
C ARG A 219 -16.95 -0.81 -6.74
N ASN A 220 -18.02 -0.16 -6.30
CA ASN A 220 -17.99 1.29 -6.11
C ASN A 220 -17.00 1.66 -4.99
N THR A 221 -16.32 2.77 -5.17
CA THR A 221 -15.43 3.36 -4.16
C THR A 221 -15.86 4.78 -3.81
N PRO A 222 -15.51 5.28 -2.63
CA PRO A 222 -15.55 6.72 -2.37
C PRO A 222 -14.64 7.50 -3.33
N ILE A 223 -14.80 8.83 -3.37
CA ILE A 223 -13.92 9.75 -4.11
C ILE A 223 -12.60 9.88 -3.33
N CYS A 224 -11.66 8.99 -3.61
CA CYS A 224 -10.35 8.94 -2.93
C CYS A 224 -9.32 8.19 -3.77
N GLU A 225 -8.95 8.73 -4.92
CA GLU A 225 -8.14 8.08 -5.96
C GLU A 225 -6.83 7.50 -5.41
N SER A 226 -6.14 8.23 -4.53
CA SER A 226 -4.92 7.75 -3.88
C SER A 226 -5.15 6.45 -3.09
N ALA A 227 -6.23 6.41 -2.31
CA ALA A 227 -6.58 5.22 -1.52
C ALA A 227 -7.01 4.06 -2.42
N VAL A 228 -7.73 4.34 -3.51
CA VAL A 228 -8.20 3.30 -4.45
C VAL A 228 -7.03 2.66 -5.20
N VAL A 229 -6.07 3.46 -5.69
CA VAL A 229 -4.83 2.95 -6.30
C VAL A 229 -4.03 2.10 -5.30
N SER A 230 -3.90 2.58 -4.06
CA SER A 230 -3.18 1.84 -3.02
C SER A 230 -3.89 0.52 -2.65
N ALA A 231 -5.23 0.53 -2.60
CA ALA A 231 -6.03 -0.67 -2.37
C ALA A 231 -5.90 -1.69 -3.51
N ALA A 232 -5.85 -1.21 -4.76
CA ALA A 232 -5.60 -2.06 -5.93
C ALA A 232 -4.22 -2.76 -5.83
N ASN A 233 -3.17 -2.03 -5.39
CA ASN A 233 -1.87 -2.66 -5.12
C ASN A 233 -1.93 -3.67 -3.97
N GLY A 234 -2.63 -3.37 -2.89
CA GLY A 234 -2.85 -4.31 -1.78
C GLY A 234 -3.57 -5.60 -2.22
N LEU A 235 -4.54 -5.50 -3.12
CA LEU A 235 -5.17 -6.66 -3.75
C LEU A 235 -4.15 -7.47 -4.55
N SER A 236 -3.29 -6.82 -5.32
CA SER A 236 -2.24 -7.49 -6.09
C SER A 236 -1.26 -8.25 -5.20
N ILE A 237 -0.75 -7.63 -4.14
CA ILE A 237 0.12 -8.27 -3.15
C ILE A 237 -0.56 -9.51 -2.53
N ASN A 238 -1.89 -9.46 -2.38
CA ASN A 238 -2.67 -10.60 -1.85
C ASN A 238 -3.13 -11.60 -2.94
N GLY A 239 -2.51 -11.59 -4.11
CA GLY A 239 -2.75 -12.57 -5.18
C GLY A 239 -3.97 -12.32 -6.05
N HIS A 240 -4.53 -11.12 -6.02
CA HIS A 240 -5.62 -10.71 -6.90
C HIS A 240 -5.08 -9.88 -8.06
N LYS A 241 -5.85 -9.81 -9.14
CA LYS A 241 -5.67 -8.82 -10.21
C LYS A 241 -6.62 -7.66 -9.97
N ALA A 242 -6.19 -6.44 -10.23
CA ALA A 242 -7.02 -5.28 -10.01
C ALA A 242 -7.06 -4.34 -11.22
N VAL A 243 -8.24 -3.91 -11.60
CA VAL A 243 -8.43 -2.78 -12.50
C VAL A 243 -9.06 -1.64 -11.71
N MET A 244 -8.34 -0.54 -11.60
CA MET A 244 -8.83 0.69 -11.00
C MET A 244 -9.26 1.65 -12.11
N GLU A 245 -10.49 2.13 -12.06
CA GLU A 245 -11.00 3.14 -12.97
C GLU A 245 -11.02 4.51 -12.31
N MET A 246 -10.35 5.48 -12.93
CA MET A 246 -10.60 6.90 -12.69
C MET A 246 -11.65 7.40 -13.66
N GLN A 247 -12.58 8.25 -13.20
CA GLN A 247 -13.62 8.79 -14.06
C GLN A 247 -13.03 9.63 -15.21
N PHE A 248 -11.97 10.39 -14.92
CA PHE A 248 -11.19 11.18 -15.88
C PHE A 248 -9.71 11.14 -15.54
N ALA A 249 -8.85 11.21 -16.55
CA ALA A 249 -7.40 11.27 -16.36
C ALA A 249 -6.96 12.50 -15.57
N ASP A 250 -7.73 13.56 -15.60
CA ASP A 250 -7.49 14.81 -14.84
C ASP A 250 -7.35 14.56 -13.35
N PHE A 251 -8.08 13.58 -12.79
CA PHE A 251 -8.09 13.26 -11.37
C PHE A 251 -6.89 12.43 -10.91
N VAL A 252 -6.07 11.97 -11.86
CA VAL A 252 -4.88 11.16 -11.53
C VAL A 252 -3.87 11.91 -10.68
N SER A 253 -3.92 13.25 -10.68
CA SER A 253 -3.04 14.07 -9.83
C SER A 253 -3.19 13.76 -8.33
N THR A 254 -4.39 13.39 -7.88
CA THR A 254 -4.64 13.00 -6.49
C THR A 254 -4.14 11.58 -6.19
N GLY A 255 -4.05 10.71 -7.20
CA GLY A 255 -3.49 9.35 -7.13
C GLY A 255 -2.03 9.26 -7.60
N PHE A 256 -1.35 10.38 -7.86
CA PHE A 256 -0.02 10.38 -8.45
C PHE A 256 1.02 9.64 -7.58
N ASN A 257 1.05 9.95 -6.29
CA ASN A 257 2.02 9.34 -5.37
C ASN A 257 1.97 7.80 -5.36
N PRO A 258 0.84 7.12 -5.12
CA PRO A 258 0.83 5.66 -5.15
C PRO A 258 1.15 5.06 -6.52
N ILE A 259 0.89 5.74 -7.63
CA ILE A 259 1.30 5.26 -8.95
C ILE A 259 2.82 5.26 -9.08
N VAL A 260 3.48 6.39 -8.80
CA VAL A 260 4.93 6.54 -9.06
C VAL A 260 5.83 6.00 -7.95
N ASN A 261 5.35 5.93 -6.70
CA ASN A 261 6.15 5.50 -5.56
C ASN A 261 5.75 4.11 -5.03
N LEU A 262 4.62 3.56 -5.43
CA LEU A 262 4.17 2.25 -5.01
C LEU A 262 4.09 1.30 -6.22
N LEU A 263 3.14 1.47 -7.16
CA LEU A 263 2.98 0.58 -8.30
C LEU A 263 4.27 0.45 -9.13
N ALA A 264 4.88 1.58 -9.47
CA ALA A 264 6.07 1.62 -10.32
C ALA A 264 7.29 0.92 -9.70
N LYS A 265 7.39 0.92 -8.37
CA LYS A 265 8.59 0.45 -7.66
C LYS A 265 8.40 -0.88 -6.94
N GLN A 266 7.20 -1.44 -6.97
CA GLN A 266 6.88 -2.68 -6.27
C GLN A 266 7.84 -3.81 -6.64
N HIS A 267 8.03 -4.05 -7.92
CA HIS A 267 8.90 -5.12 -8.40
C HIS A 267 10.38 -4.83 -8.09
N TYR A 268 10.88 -3.66 -8.47
CA TYR A 268 12.26 -3.27 -8.24
C TYR A 268 12.67 -3.32 -6.75
N ARG A 269 11.78 -2.90 -5.86
CA ARG A 269 12.08 -2.79 -4.42
C ARG A 269 11.93 -4.09 -3.64
N TRP A 270 10.94 -4.93 -4.02
CA TRP A 270 10.56 -6.12 -3.25
C TRP A 270 10.49 -7.40 -4.08
N GLY A 271 10.72 -7.36 -5.39
CA GLY A 271 10.61 -8.52 -6.28
C GLY A 271 9.19 -8.99 -6.55
N GLU A 272 8.18 -8.30 -6.02
CA GLU A 272 6.77 -8.67 -6.14
C GLU A 272 6.11 -7.97 -7.33
N ASN A 273 5.19 -8.66 -7.99
CA ASN A 273 4.45 -8.07 -9.10
C ASN A 273 3.35 -7.13 -8.60
N SER A 274 3.05 -6.11 -9.40
CA SER A 274 1.89 -5.25 -9.24
C SER A 274 0.94 -5.48 -10.41
N ASP A 275 0.03 -6.47 -10.26
CA ASP A 275 -0.99 -6.83 -11.25
C ASP A 275 -2.15 -5.82 -11.22
N VAL A 276 -1.83 -4.55 -11.49
CA VAL A 276 -2.77 -3.43 -11.42
C VAL A 276 -2.82 -2.70 -12.75
N VAL A 277 -4.03 -2.49 -13.25
CA VAL A 277 -4.31 -1.59 -14.37
C VAL A 277 -5.01 -0.35 -13.85
N VAL A 278 -4.43 0.82 -14.08
CA VAL A 278 -5.11 2.11 -13.85
C VAL A 278 -5.67 2.60 -15.18
N ARG A 279 -6.98 2.51 -15.35
CA ARG A 279 -7.69 2.93 -16.54
C ARG A 279 -8.26 4.33 -16.36
N MET A 280 -8.00 5.24 -17.28
CA MET A 280 -8.46 6.63 -17.20
C MET A 280 -8.86 7.16 -18.59
N PRO A 281 -10.13 7.54 -18.77
CA PRO A 281 -10.56 8.27 -19.95
C PRO A 281 -9.88 9.64 -20.01
N CYS A 282 -9.43 10.05 -21.20
CA CYS A 282 -8.71 11.30 -21.38
C CYS A 282 -9.02 11.96 -22.73
N GLY A 283 -8.66 13.22 -22.88
CA GLY A 283 -8.61 13.91 -24.14
C GLY A 283 -9.63 15.02 -24.35
N GLY A 284 -9.26 15.96 -25.20
CA GLY A 284 -10.04 17.17 -25.52
C GLY A 284 -11.38 16.91 -26.22
N GLY A 285 -11.57 15.71 -26.79
CA GLY A 285 -12.83 15.31 -27.41
C GLY A 285 -14.04 15.29 -26.46
N THR A 286 -13.80 15.22 -25.16
CA THR A 286 -14.81 15.33 -24.10
C THR A 286 -15.44 16.71 -24.04
N GLN A 287 -14.71 17.77 -24.43
CA GLN A 287 -15.15 19.19 -24.43
C GLN A 287 -15.67 19.67 -23.06
N ALA A 288 -15.16 19.10 -21.96
CA ALA A 288 -15.61 19.37 -20.60
C ALA A 288 -14.68 20.34 -19.84
N GLY A 289 -13.90 21.14 -20.58
CA GLY A 289 -13.00 22.17 -20.03
C GLY A 289 -11.70 21.60 -19.46
N PRO A 290 -10.87 22.45 -18.79
CA PRO A 290 -9.50 22.12 -18.44
C PRO A 290 -9.37 21.09 -17.31
N PHE A 291 -10.45 20.74 -16.63
CA PHE A 291 -10.45 19.79 -15.51
C PHE A 291 -11.03 18.41 -15.84
N HIS A 292 -11.46 18.18 -17.10
CA HIS A 292 -12.03 16.91 -17.53
C HIS A 292 -11.64 16.54 -18.98
N SER A 293 -10.64 17.21 -19.55
CA SER A 293 -10.27 17.04 -20.95
C SER A 293 -8.75 16.99 -21.17
N GLN A 294 -7.97 16.75 -20.13
CA GLN A 294 -6.52 16.68 -20.22
C GLN A 294 -6.06 15.31 -20.74
N THR A 295 -4.83 15.27 -21.24
CA THR A 295 -4.07 14.07 -21.60
C THR A 295 -2.79 14.06 -20.78
N ASN A 296 -2.69 13.13 -19.82
CA ASN A 296 -1.68 13.16 -18.74
C ASN A 296 -0.64 12.04 -18.86
N GLU A 297 -0.63 11.28 -19.95
CA GLU A 297 0.28 10.15 -20.18
C GLU A 297 1.76 10.52 -20.01
N ALA A 298 2.13 11.73 -20.42
CA ALA A 298 3.51 12.22 -20.30
C ALA A 298 4.03 12.31 -18.87
N TRP A 299 3.15 12.41 -17.87
CA TRP A 299 3.54 12.41 -16.46
C TRP A 299 4.11 11.07 -16.02
N PHE A 300 3.71 9.98 -16.66
CA PHE A 300 4.05 8.61 -16.28
C PHE A 300 5.12 7.97 -17.17
N THR A 301 5.29 8.45 -18.40
CA THR A 301 6.25 7.88 -19.37
C THR A 301 7.72 7.99 -18.93
N LYS A 302 8.01 8.86 -17.96
CA LYS A 302 9.35 9.01 -17.36
C LYS A 302 9.57 8.17 -16.10
N THR A 303 8.54 7.45 -15.64
CA THR A 303 8.61 6.67 -14.41
C THR A 303 8.96 5.22 -14.76
N PRO A 304 10.18 4.74 -14.46
CA PRO A 304 10.54 3.34 -14.65
C PRO A 304 9.60 2.42 -13.85
N GLY A 305 9.31 1.23 -14.40
CA GLY A 305 8.41 0.26 -13.80
C GLY A 305 6.94 0.39 -14.21
N LEU A 306 6.55 1.50 -14.85
CA LEU A 306 5.21 1.66 -15.43
C LEU A 306 5.19 1.34 -16.93
N LYS A 307 4.16 0.62 -17.36
CA LYS A 307 3.79 0.45 -18.78
C LYS A 307 2.67 1.42 -19.09
N VAL A 308 2.92 2.39 -19.96
CA VAL A 308 1.94 3.41 -20.34
C VAL A 308 1.47 3.14 -21.77
N VAL A 309 0.16 2.93 -21.94
CA VAL A 309 -0.44 2.65 -23.24
C VAL A 309 -1.55 3.66 -23.55
N TYR A 310 -1.66 4.06 -24.81
CA TYR A 310 -2.66 4.99 -25.30
C TYR A 310 -3.26 4.44 -26.61
N PRO A 311 -4.21 3.50 -26.54
CA PRO A 311 -4.75 2.85 -27.73
C PRO A 311 -5.63 3.81 -28.53
N ALA A 312 -5.41 3.86 -29.85
CA ALA A 312 -6.18 4.69 -30.77
C ALA A 312 -7.34 3.92 -31.42
N PHE A 313 -7.25 2.61 -31.51
CA PHE A 313 -8.23 1.77 -32.19
C PHE A 313 -8.89 0.76 -31.23
N PRO A 314 -10.14 0.35 -31.49
CA PRO A 314 -10.84 -0.66 -30.69
C PRO A 314 -10.06 -1.97 -30.54
N TYR A 315 -9.44 -2.42 -31.61
CA TYR A 315 -8.63 -3.65 -31.62
C TYR A 315 -7.47 -3.59 -30.62
N ASP A 316 -6.69 -2.48 -30.68
CA ASP A 316 -5.56 -2.28 -29.77
C ASP A 316 -6.01 -2.13 -28.31
N ALA A 317 -7.09 -1.39 -28.08
CA ALA A 317 -7.66 -1.22 -26.75
C ALA A 317 -8.06 -2.57 -26.12
N LYS A 318 -8.71 -3.43 -26.91
CA LYS A 318 -9.10 -4.78 -26.46
C LYS A 318 -7.89 -5.69 -26.26
N GLY A 319 -6.94 -5.70 -27.18
CA GLY A 319 -5.74 -6.52 -27.13
C GLY A 319 -4.89 -6.20 -25.89
N LEU A 320 -4.56 -4.92 -25.72
CA LEU A 320 -3.73 -4.46 -24.58
C LEU A 320 -4.34 -4.70 -23.20
N LEU A 321 -5.68 -4.71 -23.08
CA LEU A 321 -6.33 -5.03 -21.81
C LEU A 321 -6.38 -6.54 -21.54
N ASN A 322 -6.30 -7.38 -22.56
CA ASN A 322 -6.32 -8.84 -22.42
C ASN A 322 -4.92 -9.45 -22.27
N THR A 323 -3.88 -8.64 -22.46
CA THR A 323 -2.48 -9.03 -22.29
C THR A 323 -2.04 -8.86 -20.86
#